data_f7cfdca3c36fe1f37fa0871a5570fae9
#
_entry.id   f7cfdca3c36fe1f37fa0871a5570fae9
#
_cell.length_a   1.000
_cell.length_b   1.000
_cell.length_c   1.000
_cell.angle_alpha   90.00
_cell.angle_beta   90.00
_cell.angle_gamma   90.00
#
_symmetry.space_group_name_H-M   'P 1'
#
loop_
_entity.id
_entity.type
_entity.pdbx_description
1 polymer ?
#
loop_
_entity_poly.entity_id
_entity_poly.type
_entity_poly.pdbx_seq_one_letter_code
_entity_poly.pdbx_strand_id
1 'polypeptide(L)'
;MGLLKTQQHDDRLARRLILDELFDLSLYKALRGLTEGDVQGVLDELIRVETTHFAFWQDFFNLQIATLDLPRRLKLRGIILVCRLFGTPAIHLVLQAIEVYGVRKYLTLWKTYKDGPLGAAVKDILMDEFKH
;
A
#
# COMPACT_ATOMS: atom_id res chain seq x y z
N MET A 1 -15.62 25.09 13.02
CA MET A 1 -16.23 23.77 13.24
C MET A 1 -16.05 22.83 12.07
N GLY A 2 -16.32 23.26 10.85
CA GLY A 2 -16.09 22.43 9.65
C GLY A 2 -14.63 22.04 9.43
N LEU A 3 -13.68 22.90 9.79
CA LEU A 3 -12.25 22.64 9.65
C LEU A 3 -11.75 21.50 10.55
N LEU A 4 -12.29 21.41 11.79
CA LEU A 4 -11.90 20.35 12.73
C LEU A 4 -12.43 18.99 12.28
N LYS A 5 -13.65 18.91 11.75
CA LYS A 5 -14.20 17.68 11.21
C LYS A 5 -13.45 17.21 9.95
N THR A 6 -13.07 18.16 9.09
CA THR A 6 -12.30 17.88 7.88
C THR A 6 -10.90 17.37 8.25
N GLN A 7 -10.24 17.97 9.25
CA GLN A 7 -8.94 17.53 9.72
C GLN A 7 -8.99 16.12 10.33
N GLN A 8 -10.03 15.82 11.12
CA GLN A 8 -10.19 14.47 11.69
C GLN A 8 -10.44 13.42 10.61
N HIS A 9 -11.20 13.76 9.58
CA HIS A 9 -11.45 12.89 8.43
C HIS A 9 -10.16 12.66 7.65
N ASP A 10 -9.39 13.74 7.43
CA ASP A 10 -8.12 13.67 6.72
C ASP A 10 -7.08 12.86 7.50
N ASP A 11 -7.07 12.98 8.85
CA ASP A 11 -6.15 12.21 9.69
C ASP A 11 -6.43 10.70 9.63
N ARG A 12 -7.69 10.30 9.66
CA ARG A 12 -8.07 8.89 9.53
C ARG A 12 -7.70 8.33 8.16
N LEU A 13 -8.02 9.08 7.11
CA LEU A 13 -7.67 8.70 5.75
C LEU A 13 -6.16 8.65 5.57
N ALA A 14 -5.45 9.65 6.09
CA ALA A 14 -4.00 9.72 6.04
C ALA A 14 -3.37 8.50 6.69
N ARG A 15 -3.80 8.16 7.90
CA ARG A 15 -3.31 6.98 8.61
C ARG A 15 -3.57 5.70 7.84
N ARG A 16 -4.78 5.56 7.29
CA ARG A 16 -5.16 4.38 6.51
C ARG A 16 -4.27 4.22 5.27
N LEU A 17 -4.08 5.30 4.50
CA LEU A 17 -3.25 5.26 3.30
C LEU A 17 -1.81 4.92 3.63
N ILE A 18 -1.24 5.56 4.65
CA ILE A 18 0.14 5.32 5.06
C ILE A 18 0.30 3.89 5.58
N LEU A 19 -0.61 3.42 6.42
CA LEU A 19 -0.56 2.06 6.97
C LEU A 19 -0.74 0.99 5.90
N ASP A 20 -1.60 1.24 4.91
CA ASP A 20 -1.80 0.30 3.80
C ASP A 20 -0.52 0.18 2.95
N GLU A 21 0.15 1.31 2.67
CA GLU A 21 1.43 1.30 1.94
C GLU A 21 2.53 0.61 2.75
N LEU A 22 2.57 0.88 4.06
CA LEU A 22 3.54 0.22 4.95
C LEU A 22 3.28 -1.29 5.03
N PHE A 23 2.02 -1.70 5.05
CA PHE A 23 1.65 -3.11 5.00
C PHE A 23 2.16 -3.77 3.72
N ASP A 24 1.88 -3.18 2.57
CA ASP A 24 2.31 -3.71 1.27
C ASP A 24 3.83 -3.80 1.21
N LEU A 25 4.52 -2.75 1.64
CA LEU A 25 5.98 -2.71 1.65
C LEU A 25 6.56 -3.79 2.57
N SER A 26 5.99 -3.96 3.76
CA SER A 26 6.43 -4.98 4.73
C SER A 26 6.22 -6.39 4.17
N LEU A 27 5.08 -6.61 3.51
CA LEU A 27 4.76 -7.90 2.89
C LEU A 27 5.71 -8.21 1.74
N TYR A 28 5.96 -7.25 0.85
CA TYR A 28 6.87 -7.46 -0.27
C TYR A 28 8.28 -7.79 0.21
N LYS A 29 8.77 -7.13 1.25
CA LYS A 29 10.08 -7.41 1.84
C LYS A 29 10.15 -8.82 2.42
N ALA A 30 9.07 -9.25 3.10
CA ALA A 30 9.01 -10.61 3.64
C ALA A 30 8.97 -11.67 2.54
N LEU A 31 8.15 -11.44 1.50
CA LEU A 31 8.04 -12.35 0.36
C LEU A 31 9.34 -12.44 -0.43
N ARG A 32 10.07 -11.32 -0.53
CA ARG A 32 11.37 -11.31 -1.19
C ARG A 32 12.32 -12.33 -0.59
N GLY A 33 12.29 -12.48 0.74
CA GLY A 33 13.11 -13.47 1.44
C GLY A 33 12.69 -14.92 1.16
N LEU A 34 11.51 -15.15 0.60
CA LEU A 34 10.99 -16.48 0.28
C LEU A 34 11.10 -16.83 -1.21
N THR A 35 11.66 -15.93 -2.03
CA THR A 35 11.67 -16.07 -3.49
C THR A 35 13.07 -15.98 -4.05
N GLU A 36 13.23 -16.48 -5.28
CA GLU A 36 14.46 -16.40 -6.05
C GLU A 36 14.13 -16.10 -7.51
N GLY A 37 15.14 -15.66 -8.27
CA GLY A 37 15.02 -15.45 -9.72
C GLY A 37 14.09 -14.30 -10.09
N ASP A 38 13.24 -14.53 -11.10
CA ASP A 38 12.42 -13.48 -11.71
C ASP A 38 11.40 -12.88 -10.72
N VAL A 39 10.81 -13.71 -9.86
CA VAL A 39 9.83 -13.25 -8.87
C VAL A 39 10.49 -12.31 -7.87
N GLN A 40 11.71 -12.62 -7.45
CA GLN A 40 12.47 -11.74 -6.55
C GLN A 40 12.75 -10.38 -7.20
N GLY A 41 13.07 -10.38 -8.51
CA GLY A 41 13.26 -9.14 -9.28
C GLY A 41 12.00 -8.29 -9.34
N VAL A 42 10.84 -8.92 -9.54
CA VAL A 42 9.55 -8.23 -9.51
C VAL A 42 9.30 -7.61 -8.13
N LEU A 43 9.59 -8.35 -7.06
CA LEU A 43 9.44 -7.86 -5.69
C LEU A 43 10.36 -6.70 -5.39
N ASP A 44 11.61 -6.73 -5.90
CA ASP A 44 12.54 -5.61 -5.74
C ASP A 44 11.99 -4.33 -6.37
N GLU A 45 11.37 -4.43 -7.55
CA GLU A 45 10.74 -3.28 -8.21
C GLU A 45 9.53 -2.79 -7.44
N LEU A 46 8.67 -3.70 -6.95
CA LEU A 46 7.51 -3.33 -6.13
C LEU A 46 7.94 -2.65 -4.83
N ILE A 47 9.00 -3.14 -4.19
CA ILE A 47 9.55 -2.51 -2.98
C ILE A 47 10.01 -1.09 -3.28
N ARG A 48 10.68 -0.87 -4.40
CA ARG A 48 11.13 0.46 -4.82
C ARG A 48 9.94 1.41 -5.00
N VAL A 49 8.92 0.96 -5.73
CA VAL A 49 7.72 1.76 -6.02
C VAL A 49 6.96 2.08 -4.73
N GLU A 50 6.72 1.07 -3.89
CA GLU A 50 5.95 1.26 -2.66
C GLU A 50 6.70 2.09 -1.62
N THR A 51 8.04 2.02 -1.59
CA THR A 51 8.84 2.91 -0.75
C THR A 51 8.62 4.37 -1.14
N THR A 52 8.56 4.64 -2.44
CA THR A 52 8.28 5.99 -2.96
C THR A 52 6.87 6.44 -2.58
N HIS A 53 5.87 5.58 -2.74
CA HIS A 53 4.47 5.91 -2.38
C HIS A 53 4.33 6.14 -0.88
N PHE A 54 4.96 5.32 -0.06
CA PHE A 54 4.94 5.46 1.39
C PHE A 54 5.53 6.81 1.83
N ALA A 55 6.70 7.16 1.31
CA ALA A 55 7.33 8.45 1.59
C ALA A 55 6.47 9.62 1.11
N PHE A 56 5.88 9.49 -0.08
CA PHE A 56 5.01 10.51 -0.65
C PHE A 56 3.82 10.80 0.26
N TRP A 57 3.12 9.78 0.73
CA TRP A 57 1.95 9.99 1.59
C TRP A 57 2.33 10.55 2.96
N GLN A 58 3.47 10.15 3.53
CA GLN A 58 3.95 10.72 4.78
C GLN A 58 4.22 12.22 4.64
N ASP A 59 4.84 12.62 3.54
CA ASP A 59 5.11 14.03 3.26
C ASP A 59 3.83 14.80 2.95
N PHE A 60 2.95 14.22 2.14
CA PHE A 60 1.70 14.86 1.75
C PHE A 60 0.82 15.19 2.96
N PHE A 61 0.70 14.25 3.89
CA PHE A 61 -0.12 14.42 5.09
C PHE A 61 0.65 14.96 6.28
N ASN A 62 1.97 15.12 6.16
CA ASN A 62 2.86 15.52 7.25
C ASN A 62 2.66 14.63 8.49
N LEU A 63 2.65 13.31 8.28
CA LEU A 63 2.39 12.32 9.30
C LEU A 63 3.40 11.19 9.20
N GLN A 64 4.12 10.91 10.29
CA GLN A 64 5.14 9.87 10.33
C GLN A 64 4.61 8.63 11.05
N ILE A 65 4.52 7.51 10.33
CA ILE A 65 4.09 6.23 10.88
C ILE A 65 5.17 5.20 10.52
N ALA A 66 5.78 4.61 11.55
CA ALA A 66 6.90 3.68 11.38
C ALA A 66 6.52 2.22 11.63
N THR A 67 5.37 1.96 12.28
CA THR A 67 4.96 0.62 12.67
C THR A 67 3.50 0.36 12.31
N LEU A 68 3.21 -0.92 11.96
CA LEU A 68 1.85 -1.34 11.68
C LEU A 68 1.05 -1.49 12.99
N ASP A 69 -0.26 -1.25 12.89
CA ASP A 69 -1.20 -1.56 13.97
C ASP A 69 -1.36 -3.08 14.12
N LEU A 70 -1.95 -3.51 15.23
CA LEU A 70 -2.08 -4.93 15.55
C LEU A 70 -2.86 -5.73 14.51
N PRO A 71 -4.05 -5.27 14.02
CA PRO A 71 -4.77 -6.02 12.99
C PRO A 71 -3.95 -6.26 11.73
N ARG A 72 -3.22 -5.25 11.25
CA ARG A 72 -2.39 -5.40 10.07
C ARG A 72 -1.21 -6.31 10.30
N ARG A 73 -0.61 -6.29 11.50
CA ARG A 73 0.49 -7.20 11.85
C ARG A 73 0.04 -8.65 11.85
N LEU A 74 -1.14 -8.93 12.40
CA LEU A 74 -1.70 -10.29 12.42
C LEU A 74 -2.02 -10.78 11.01
N LYS A 75 -2.62 -9.92 10.20
CA LYS A 75 -2.91 -10.22 8.79
C LYS A 75 -1.62 -10.51 8.02
N LEU A 76 -0.59 -9.71 8.23
CA LEU A 76 0.71 -9.87 7.59
C LEU A 76 1.32 -11.24 7.93
N ARG A 77 1.32 -11.62 9.21
CA ARG A 77 1.85 -12.91 9.65
C ARG A 77 1.08 -14.08 9.05
N GLY A 78 -0.25 -13.96 8.97
CA GLY A 78 -1.09 -14.99 8.37
C GLY A 78 -0.78 -15.19 6.89
N ILE A 79 -0.66 -14.10 6.14
CA ILE A 79 -0.34 -14.15 4.71
C ILE A 79 1.06 -14.75 4.49
N ILE A 80 2.05 -14.33 5.28
CA ILE A 80 3.40 -14.87 5.18
C ILE A 80 3.40 -16.39 5.44
N LEU A 81 2.66 -16.82 6.45
CA LEU A 81 2.54 -18.25 6.78
C LEU A 81 1.95 -19.04 5.62
N VAL A 82 0.88 -18.56 5.00
CA VAL A 82 0.26 -19.19 3.83
C VAL A 82 1.26 -19.29 2.67
N CYS A 83 2.01 -18.22 2.43
CA CYS A 83 3.02 -18.21 1.37
C CYS A 83 4.17 -19.18 1.64
N ARG A 84 4.56 -19.33 2.91
CA ARG A 84 5.58 -20.32 3.28
C ARG A 84 5.11 -21.75 3.05
N LEU A 85 3.84 -22.03 3.38
CA LEU A 85 3.28 -23.37 3.27
C LEU A 85 3.02 -23.79 1.82
N PHE A 86 2.52 -22.86 0.99
CA PHE A 86 2.08 -23.17 -0.37
C PHE A 86 3.03 -22.69 -1.47
N GLY A 87 4.01 -21.86 -1.13
CA GLY A 87 5.08 -21.46 -2.04
C GLY A 87 4.66 -20.50 -3.14
N THR A 88 5.30 -20.61 -4.29
CA THR A 88 5.17 -19.69 -5.42
C THR A 88 3.73 -19.44 -5.88
N PRO A 89 2.84 -20.45 -6.02
CA PRO A 89 1.45 -20.16 -6.41
C PRO A 89 0.72 -19.23 -5.44
N ALA A 90 0.93 -19.41 -4.14
CA ALA A 90 0.33 -18.54 -3.13
C ALA A 90 0.89 -17.12 -3.23
N ILE A 91 2.19 -16.99 -3.45
CA ILE A 91 2.83 -15.68 -3.60
C ILE A 91 2.25 -14.93 -4.80
N HIS A 92 2.10 -15.59 -5.96
CA HIS A 92 1.49 -14.97 -7.13
C HIS A 92 0.05 -14.53 -6.87
N LEU A 93 -0.75 -15.36 -6.20
CA LEU A 93 -2.13 -15.04 -5.87
C LEU A 93 -2.21 -13.82 -4.94
N VAL A 94 -1.35 -13.77 -3.93
CA VAL A 94 -1.29 -12.65 -2.98
C VAL A 94 -0.90 -11.36 -3.70
N LEU A 95 0.11 -11.40 -4.57
CA LEU A 95 0.53 -10.21 -5.32
C LEU A 95 -0.58 -9.68 -6.22
N GLN A 96 -1.31 -10.57 -6.90
CA GLN A 96 -2.46 -10.18 -7.72
C GLN A 96 -3.56 -9.54 -6.89
N ALA A 97 -3.88 -10.13 -5.72
CA ALA A 97 -4.92 -9.61 -4.84
C ALA A 97 -4.57 -8.20 -4.32
N ILE A 98 -3.31 -7.98 -3.95
CA ILE A 98 -2.84 -6.66 -3.48
C ILE A 98 -2.94 -5.62 -4.60
N GLU A 99 -2.54 -5.98 -5.81
CA GLU A 99 -2.59 -5.09 -6.98
C GLU A 99 -4.03 -4.67 -7.28
N VAL A 100 -4.96 -5.63 -7.34
CA VAL A 100 -6.38 -5.36 -7.60
C VAL A 100 -6.97 -4.48 -6.49
N TYR A 101 -6.67 -4.80 -5.24
CA TYR A 101 -7.14 -4.00 -4.10
C TYR A 101 -6.61 -2.56 -4.17
N GLY A 102 -5.34 -2.38 -4.48
CA GLY A 102 -4.70 -1.06 -4.58
C GLY A 102 -5.32 -0.21 -5.67
N VAL A 103 -5.51 -0.78 -6.87
CA VAL A 103 -6.13 -0.07 -7.99
C VAL A 103 -7.55 0.36 -7.65
N ARG A 104 -8.36 -0.55 -7.10
CA ARG A 104 -9.75 -0.25 -6.70
C ARG A 104 -9.81 0.83 -5.63
N LYS A 105 -8.94 0.75 -4.63
CA LYS A 105 -8.86 1.73 -3.55
C LYS A 105 -8.56 3.13 -4.09
N TYR A 106 -7.51 3.26 -4.89
CA TYR A 106 -7.11 4.55 -5.43
C TYR A 106 -8.12 5.10 -6.45
N LEU A 107 -8.74 4.23 -7.24
CA LEU A 107 -9.79 4.65 -8.17
C LEU A 107 -10.99 5.23 -7.42
N THR A 108 -11.41 4.58 -6.34
CA THR A 108 -12.50 5.06 -5.49
C THR A 108 -12.15 6.42 -4.86
N LEU A 109 -10.92 6.55 -4.34
CA LEU A 109 -10.44 7.80 -3.76
C LEU A 109 -10.40 8.92 -4.80
N TRP A 110 -9.94 8.63 -6.01
CA TRP A 110 -9.91 9.62 -7.07
C TRP A 110 -11.32 10.13 -7.41
N LYS A 111 -12.28 9.22 -7.53
CA LYS A 111 -13.68 9.59 -7.82
C LYS A 111 -14.28 10.47 -6.73
N THR A 112 -13.91 10.20 -5.48
CA THR A 112 -14.41 10.95 -4.32
C THR A 112 -13.78 12.33 -4.18
N TYR A 113 -12.48 12.46 -4.46
CA TYR A 113 -11.68 13.65 -4.18
C TYR A 113 -11.08 14.31 -5.42
N LYS A 114 -11.58 14.01 -6.62
CA LYS A 114 -10.98 14.41 -7.90
C LYS A 114 -10.80 15.92 -8.07
N ASP A 115 -11.58 16.74 -7.38
CA ASP A 115 -11.56 18.20 -7.55
C ASP A 115 -10.63 18.90 -6.56
N GLY A 116 -9.85 18.16 -5.75
CA GLY A 116 -8.97 18.71 -4.74
C GLY A 116 -7.52 18.26 -4.88
N PRO A 117 -6.64 18.77 -4.01
CA PRO A 117 -5.22 18.36 -4.00
C PRO A 117 -5.04 16.85 -3.80
N LEU A 118 -5.87 16.24 -2.97
CA LEU A 118 -5.83 14.80 -2.73
C LEU A 118 -6.15 14.02 -4.01
N GLY A 119 -7.14 14.49 -4.79
CA GLY A 119 -7.49 13.86 -6.07
C GLY A 119 -6.34 13.87 -7.06
N ALA A 120 -5.62 14.98 -7.17
CA ALA A 120 -4.45 15.08 -8.04
C ALA A 120 -3.35 14.11 -7.59
N ALA A 121 -3.08 14.04 -6.29
CA ALA A 121 -2.09 13.14 -5.71
C ALA A 121 -2.47 11.67 -5.94
N VAL A 122 -3.73 11.31 -5.71
CA VAL A 122 -4.25 9.96 -5.95
C VAL A 122 -4.12 9.58 -7.42
N LYS A 123 -4.41 10.53 -8.34
CA LYS A 123 -4.28 10.30 -9.76
C LYS A 123 -2.83 9.94 -10.14
N ASP A 124 -1.86 10.67 -9.61
CA ASP A 124 -0.44 10.40 -9.86
C ASP A 124 -0.04 9.00 -9.39
N ILE A 125 -0.46 8.62 -8.19
CA ILE A 125 -0.20 7.28 -7.64
C ILE A 125 -0.89 6.21 -8.50
N LEU A 126 -2.14 6.43 -8.89
CA LEU A 126 -2.91 5.48 -9.69
C LEU A 126 -2.27 5.27 -11.07
N MET A 127 -1.82 6.36 -11.71
CA MET A 127 -1.13 6.26 -13.00
C MET A 127 0.19 5.50 -12.87
N ASP A 128 0.89 5.66 -11.77
CA ASP A 128 2.12 4.91 -11.48
C ASP A 128 1.83 3.41 -11.31
N GLU A 129 0.72 3.07 -10.63
CA GLU A 129 0.29 1.66 -10.50
C GLU A 129 0.00 1.02 -11.85
N PHE A 130 -0.59 1.75 -12.79
CA PHE A 130 -0.87 1.23 -14.14
C PHE A 130 0.39 0.95 -14.96
N LYS A 131 1.52 1.54 -14.60
CA LYS A 131 2.81 1.27 -15.27
C LYS A 131 3.45 -0.04 -14.81
N HIS A 132 3.02 -0.54 -13.68
CA HIS A 132 3.55 -1.73 -13.05
C HIS A 132 2.50 -2.83 -12.91
#